data_7bdc22b3a1df25ff0693875c6c3865df
#
_entry.id   7bdc22b3a1df25ff0693875c6c3865df
#
_cell.length_a   1.000
_cell.length_b   1.000
_cell.length_c   1.000
_cell.angle_alpha   90.00
_cell.angle_beta   90.00
_cell.angle_gamma   90.00
#
_symmetry.space_group_name_H-M   'P 1'
#
loop_
_entity.id
_entity.type
_entity.pdbx_description
1 polymer ?
#
loop_
_entity_poly.entity_id
_entity_poly.type
_entity_poly.pdbx_seq_one_letter_code
_entity_poly.pdbx_strand_id
1 'polypeptide(L)'
;MNGGPRAPRSPFWSRLLNNVAMDAICDDLAGEHDALDAVVAELTEARWSLTTPAAGWAIRDQVSHLWFFDQRAALALRDPDGFAEDMKWLMASGGTDASVSPGRNMTGVELLAAWRADRADLLALARTIDPAVRVPWYGPAMAARSFITARLMETWAHGQDVADALSVTRLPTARLKHVAHIGARARPFSYLINGLKLPDEPVYVALTAPDGSLWEWGEPAAERVTGDALDFCLVVTQRRHRDDTGLVAEGPNAIEWIGIAQAFAGAPGNGRAPGQFSS
;
A
#
# COMPACT_ATOMS: atom_id res chain seq x y z
N MET A 1 30.55 31.86 -14.68
CA MET A 1 29.11 32.09 -14.46
C MET A 1 28.80 31.64 -13.04
N ASN A 2 28.46 32.61 -12.18
CA ASN A 2 28.38 32.41 -10.73
C ASN A 2 27.05 31.74 -10.33
N GLY A 3 27.13 30.49 -9.89
CA GLY A 3 26.07 29.87 -9.11
C GLY A 3 26.27 30.22 -7.63
N GLY A 4 25.66 31.33 -7.17
CA GLY A 4 25.63 31.67 -5.76
C GLY A 4 24.87 30.62 -4.94
N PRO A 5 25.22 30.43 -3.64
CA PRO A 5 24.52 29.48 -2.78
C PRO A 5 23.06 29.89 -2.63
N ARG A 6 22.13 28.95 -2.87
CA ARG A 6 20.70 29.14 -2.58
C ARG A 6 20.54 29.42 -1.08
N ALA A 7 19.95 30.56 -0.74
CA ALA A 7 19.62 30.90 0.64
C ALA A 7 18.81 29.76 1.29
N PRO A 8 19.07 29.43 2.57
CA PRO A 8 18.28 28.44 3.29
C PRO A 8 16.80 28.89 3.34
N ARG A 9 15.90 28.01 2.93
CA ARG A 9 14.45 28.30 3.01
C ARG A 9 14.07 28.50 4.48
N SER A 10 13.29 29.57 4.77
CA SER A 10 12.89 29.84 6.15
C SER A 10 12.09 28.65 6.72
N PRO A 11 12.18 28.37 8.04
CA PRO A 11 11.44 27.28 8.69
C PRO A 11 9.94 27.35 8.46
N PHE A 12 9.40 28.55 8.27
CA PHE A 12 7.99 28.79 7.97
C PHE A 12 7.59 28.21 6.61
N TRP A 13 8.35 28.48 5.56
CA TRP A 13 8.05 27.94 4.22
C TRP A 13 8.24 26.42 4.14
N SER A 14 9.19 25.87 4.88
CA SER A 14 9.38 24.41 4.97
C SER A 14 8.18 23.73 5.64
N ARG A 15 7.64 24.28 6.73
CA ARG A 15 6.43 23.79 7.38
C ARG A 15 5.20 23.88 6.46
N LEU A 16 5.00 25.01 5.78
CA LEU A 16 3.85 25.18 4.89
C LEU A 16 3.88 24.15 3.75
N LEU A 17 5.04 23.96 3.10
CA LEU A 17 5.20 22.97 2.03
C LEU A 17 5.05 21.53 2.53
N ASN A 18 5.50 21.24 3.75
CA ASN A 18 5.33 19.94 4.37
C ASN A 18 3.86 19.65 4.68
N ASN A 19 3.11 20.62 5.19
CA ASN A 19 1.68 20.44 5.46
C ASN A 19 0.90 20.20 4.16
N VAL A 20 1.15 20.97 3.09
CA VAL A 20 0.53 20.72 1.77
C VAL A 20 0.84 19.29 1.27
N ALA A 21 2.06 18.80 1.50
CA ALA A 21 2.43 17.45 1.09
C ALA A 21 1.74 16.36 1.94
N MET A 22 1.45 16.63 3.22
CA MET A 22 0.71 15.70 4.08
C MET A 22 -0.78 15.72 3.73
N ASP A 23 -1.36 16.89 3.52
CA ASP A 23 -2.76 17.01 3.12
C ASP A 23 -3.03 16.28 1.81
N ALA A 24 -2.16 16.43 0.82
CA ALA A 24 -2.30 15.74 -0.47
C ALA A 24 -2.32 14.20 -0.33
N ILE A 25 -1.41 13.61 0.47
CA ILE A 25 -1.42 12.16 0.68
C ILE A 25 -2.61 11.69 1.51
N CYS A 26 -3.09 12.49 2.45
CA CYS A 26 -4.32 12.21 3.19
C CYS A 26 -5.55 12.29 2.29
N ASP A 27 -5.61 13.23 1.33
CA ASP A 27 -6.68 13.33 0.34
C ASP A 27 -6.67 12.10 -0.59
N ASP A 28 -5.49 11.67 -1.02
CA ASP A 28 -5.34 10.46 -1.84
C ASP A 28 -5.73 9.19 -1.07
N LEU A 29 -5.38 9.06 0.21
CA LEU A 29 -5.83 7.96 1.07
C LEU A 29 -7.35 8.00 1.27
N ALA A 30 -7.94 9.17 1.50
CA ALA A 30 -9.39 9.33 1.57
C ALA A 30 -10.06 8.87 0.28
N GLY A 31 -9.50 9.23 -0.88
CA GLY A 31 -10.00 8.78 -2.18
C GLY A 31 -9.92 7.26 -2.39
N GLU A 32 -8.94 6.56 -1.81
CA GLU A 32 -8.90 5.08 -1.81
C GLU A 32 -9.91 4.47 -0.84
N HIS A 33 -10.08 5.07 0.35
CA HIS A 33 -11.14 4.69 1.28
C HIS A 33 -12.52 4.79 0.63
N ASP A 34 -12.80 5.89 -0.05
CA ASP A 34 -14.10 6.13 -0.70
C ASP A 34 -14.33 5.19 -1.89
N ALA A 35 -13.25 4.88 -2.64
CA ALA A 35 -13.33 3.93 -3.75
C ALA A 35 -13.68 2.51 -3.28
N LEU A 36 -13.10 2.04 -2.17
CA LEU A 36 -13.46 0.75 -1.57
C LEU A 36 -14.85 0.79 -0.93
N ASP A 37 -15.16 1.87 -0.21
CA ASP A 37 -16.47 2.10 0.41
C ASP A 37 -17.61 1.97 -0.63
N ALA A 38 -17.48 2.64 -1.76
CA ALA A 38 -18.47 2.59 -2.85
C ALA A 38 -18.72 1.16 -3.37
N VAL A 39 -17.70 0.29 -3.32
CA VAL A 39 -17.82 -1.11 -3.74
C VAL A 39 -18.56 -1.96 -2.72
N VAL A 40 -18.37 -1.68 -1.40
CA VAL A 40 -18.92 -2.54 -0.33
C VAL A 40 -20.21 -2.01 0.30
N ALA A 41 -20.55 -0.72 0.10
CA ALA A 41 -21.64 -0.05 0.78
C ALA A 41 -23.03 -0.72 0.56
N GLU A 42 -23.25 -1.22 -0.65
CA GLU A 42 -24.53 -1.82 -1.03
C GLU A 42 -24.50 -3.36 -1.00
N LEU A 43 -23.49 -3.97 -0.39
CA LEU A 43 -23.40 -5.42 -0.30
C LEU A 43 -24.44 -6.00 0.67
N THR A 44 -25.13 -7.03 0.23
CA THR A 44 -25.93 -7.86 1.13
C THR A 44 -25.01 -8.66 2.06
N GLU A 45 -25.53 -9.09 3.22
CA GLU A 45 -24.76 -9.87 4.20
C GLU A 45 -24.15 -11.15 3.59
N ALA A 46 -24.85 -11.79 2.68
CA ALA A 46 -24.34 -12.96 1.95
C ALA A 46 -23.12 -12.61 1.07
N ARG A 47 -23.07 -11.42 0.46
CA ARG A 47 -21.94 -10.98 -0.36
C ARG A 47 -20.71 -10.59 0.47
N TRP A 48 -20.89 -10.13 1.71
CA TRP A 48 -19.81 -9.93 2.63
C TRP A 48 -19.02 -11.21 2.97
N SER A 49 -19.66 -12.36 2.81
CA SER A 49 -19.08 -13.68 3.05
C SER A 49 -18.45 -14.33 1.80
N LEU A 50 -18.46 -13.67 0.63
CA LEU A 50 -17.81 -14.16 -0.57
C LEU A 50 -16.30 -14.24 -0.34
N THR A 51 -15.72 -15.39 -0.74
CA THR A 51 -14.27 -15.61 -0.67
C THR A 51 -13.55 -14.68 -1.64
N THR A 52 -12.40 -14.17 -1.20
CA THR A 52 -11.51 -13.37 -2.03
C THR A 52 -10.36 -14.24 -2.57
N PRO A 53 -9.56 -13.74 -3.54
CA PRO A 53 -8.36 -14.44 -3.97
C PRO A 53 -7.29 -14.62 -2.87
N ALA A 54 -7.37 -13.87 -1.77
CA ALA A 54 -6.55 -14.10 -0.59
C ALA A 54 -7.05 -15.37 0.15
N ALA A 55 -6.22 -16.40 0.17
CA ALA A 55 -6.62 -17.71 0.70
C ALA A 55 -7.15 -17.63 2.15
N GLY A 56 -8.35 -18.17 2.39
CA GLY A 56 -9.00 -18.18 3.69
C GLY A 56 -9.66 -16.86 4.10
N TRP A 57 -9.67 -15.83 3.23
CA TRP A 57 -10.24 -14.54 3.50
C TRP A 57 -11.48 -14.26 2.64
N ALA A 58 -12.55 -13.81 3.29
CA ALA A 58 -13.74 -13.24 2.66
C ALA A 58 -13.62 -11.72 2.50
N ILE A 59 -14.57 -11.10 1.81
CA ILE A 59 -14.66 -9.62 1.69
C ILE A 59 -14.67 -8.97 3.06
N ARG A 60 -15.42 -9.54 4.01
CA ARG A 60 -15.46 -9.09 5.40
C ARG A 60 -14.06 -9.05 6.03
N ASP A 61 -13.24 -10.07 5.79
CA ASP A 61 -11.90 -10.17 6.35
C ASP A 61 -10.98 -9.08 5.81
N GLN A 62 -11.10 -8.73 4.51
CA GLN A 62 -10.35 -7.64 3.90
C GLN A 62 -10.65 -6.29 4.59
N VAL A 63 -11.94 -5.99 4.79
CA VAL A 63 -12.35 -4.73 5.44
C VAL A 63 -12.01 -4.74 6.93
N SER A 64 -12.17 -5.88 7.63
CA SER A 64 -11.77 -6.03 9.04
C SER A 64 -10.28 -5.79 9.23
N HIS A 65 -9.44 -6.32 8.33
CA HIS A 65 -8.00 -6.11 8.35
C HIS A 65 -7.64 -4.63 8.19
N LEU A 66 -8.25 -3.94 7.23
CA LEU A 66 -8.02 -2.50 7.04
C LEU A 66 -8.45 -1.70 8.28
N TRP A 67 -9.66 -1.96 8.80
CA TRP A 67 -10.17 -1.34 10.00
C TRP A 67 -9.26 -1.54 11.21
N PHE A 68 -8.83 -2.78 11.46
CA PHE A 68 -7.93 -3.13 12.54
C PHE A 68 -6.60 -2.36 12.48
N PHE A 69 -6.00 -2.28 11.29
CA PHE A 69 -4.72 -1.56 11.14
C PHE A 69 -4.86 -0.05 11.03
N ASP A 70 -6.03 0.49 10.64
CA ASP A 70 -6.28 1.93 10.70
C ASP A 70 -6.39 2.42 12.16
N GLN A 71 -7.01 1.64 13.05
CA GLN A 71 -7.00 1.92 14.49
C GLN A 71 -5.57 1.96 15.05
N ARG A 72 -4.75 0.99 14.68
CA ARG A 72 -3.35 0.92 15.11
C ARG A 72 -2.49 1.99 14.50
N ALA A 73 -2.80 2.41 13.30
CA ALA A 73 -2.16 3.54 12.68
C ALA A 73 -2.46 4.85 13.42
N ALA A 74 -3.70 5.06 13.81
CA ALA A 74 -4.08 6.19 14.66
C ALA A 74 -3.40 6.13 16.04
N LEU A 75 -3.32 4.94 16.64
CA LEU A 75 -2.60 4.73 17.91
C LEU A 75 -1.11 5.06 17.78
N ALA A 76 -0.43 4.55 16.74
CA ALA A 76 0.99 4.82 16.51
C ALA A 76 1.30 6.31 16.31
N LEU A 77 0.38 7.07 15.71
CA LEU A 77 0.49 8.51 15.56
C LEU A 77 0.21 9.29 16.85
N ARG A 78 -0.75 8.83 17.66
CA ARG A 78 -1.22 9.52 18.86
C ARG A 78 -0.40 9.18 20.10
N ASP A 79 -0.04 7.90 20.27
CA ASP A 79 0.63 7.33 21.42
C ASP A 79 1.60 6.22 20.98
N PRO A 80 2.84 6.60 20.58
CA PRO A 80 3.86 5.64 20.16
C PRO A 80 4.22 4.59 21.21
N ASP A 81 4.15 4.93 22.50
CA ASP A 81 4.47 4.01 23.60
C ASP A 81 3.34 2.99 23.78
N GLY A 82 2.09 3.43 23.74
CA GLY A 82 0.92 2.55 23.73
C GLY A 82 0.89 1.62 22.53
N PHE A 83 1.32 2.11 21.34
CA PHE A 83 1.47 1.25 20.16
C PHE A 83 2.56 0.17 20.37
N ALA A 84 3.66 0.47 21.05
CA ALA A 84 4.70 -0.52 21.31
C ALA A 84 4.19 -1.69 22.18
N GLU A 85 3.29 -1.43 23.11
CA GLU A 85 2.64 -2.48 23.92
C GLU A 85 1.62 -3.29 23.08
N ASP A 86 0.78 -2.62 22.26
CA ASP A 86 -0.16 -3.28 21.34
C ASP A 86 0.57 -4.18 20.33
N MET A 87 1.72 -3.75 19.82
CA MET A 87 2.55 -4.54 18.92
C MET A 87 3.01 -5.86 19.59
N LYS A 88 3.44 -5.83 20.84
CA LYS A 88 3.83 -7.03 21.59
C LYS A 88 2.64 -7.99 21.73
N TRP A 89 1.47 -7.44 22.05
CA TRP A 89 0.23 -8.22 22.14
C TRP A 89 -0.11 -8.87 20.79
N LEU A 90 -0.06 -8.14 19.67
CA LEU A 90 -0.39 -8.67 18.36
C LEU A 90 0.55 -9.81 17.95
N MET A 91 1.86 -9.65 18.20
CA MET A 91 2.83 -10.70 17.89
C MET A 91 2.59 -11.99 18.70
N ALA A 92 2.10 -11.87 19.93
CA ALA A 92 1.72 -13.00 20.77
C ALA A 92 0.37 -13.62 20.37
N SER A 93 -0.50 -12.89 19.66
CA SER A 93 -1.89 -13.26 19.36
C SER A 93 -2.09 -13.88 17.96
N GLY A 94 -1.02 -14.26 17.26
CA GLY A 94 -1.12 -14.89 15.93
C GLY A 94 -0.94 -13.94 14.74
N GLY A 95 -0.45 -12.73 14.98
CA GLY A 95 -0.10 -11.77 13.91
C GLY A 95 -1.32 -11.29 13.13
N THR A 96 -1.22 -11.30 11.79
CA THR A 96 -2.25 -10.77 10.89
C THR A 96 -3.60 -11.49 10.98
N ASP A 97 -3.63 -12.75 11.38
CA ASP A 97 -4.90 -13.49 11.56
C ASP A 97 -5.76 -12.90 12.69
N ALA A 98 -5.16 -12.27 13.70
CA ALA A 98 -5.87 -11.56 14.74
C ALA A 98 -6.67 -10.35 14.19
N SER A 99 -6.27 -9.79 13.06
CA SER A 99 -6.91 -8.60 12.47
C SER A 99 -8.29 -8.87 11.85
N VAL A 100 -8.58 -10.11 11.47
CA VAL A 100 -9.85 -10.47 10.84
C VAL A 100 -10.91 -10.91 11.83
N SER A 101 -10.49 -11.37 13.01
CA SER A 101 -11.40 -11.90 14.05
C SER A 101 -12.47 -10.89 14.51
N PRO A 102 -12.19 -9.61 14.75
CA PRO A 102 -13.20 -8.65 15.17
C PRO A 102 -14.35 -8.50 14.16
N GLY A 103 -14.03 -8.34 12.87
CA GLY A 103 -15.04 -8.16 11.83
C GLY A 103 -15.88 -9.41 11.57
N ARG A 104 -15.38 -10.60 11.87
CA ARG A 104 -16.15 -11.85 11.73
C ARG A 104 -17.33 -11.94 12.70
N ASN A 105 -17.30 -11.18 13.78
CA ASN A 105 -18.37 -11.11 14.79
C ASN A 105 -19.35 -9.94 14.55
N MET A 106 -19.22 -9.22 13.43
CA MET A 106 -20.05 -8.07 13.08
C MET A 106 -20.83 -8.33 11.79
N THR A 107 -21.97 -7.69 11.63
CA THR A 107 -22.59 -7.58 10.31
C THR A 107 -21.75 -6.69 9.39
N GLY A 108 -21.92 -6.81 8.07
CA GLY A 108 -21.20 -5.96 7.11
C GLY A 108 -21.50 -4.47 7.32
N VAL A 109 -22.74 -4.13 7.70
CA VAL A 109 -23.16 -2.75 7.99
C VAL A 109 -22.46 -2.21 9.24
N GLU A 110 -22.37 -3.00 10.32
CA GLU A 110 -21.68 -2.61 11.54
C GLU A 110 -20.18 -2.43 11.30
N LEU A 111 -19.55 -3.36 10.59
CA LEU A 111 -18.13 -3.29 10.26
C LEU A 111 -17.82 -2.06 9.41
N LEU A 112 -18.63 -1.79 8.38
CA LEU A 112 -18.45 -0.63 7.52
C LEU A 112 -18.62 0.68 8.29
N ALA A 113 -19.59 0.77 9.19
CA ALA A 113 -19.79 1.94 10.04
C ALA A 113 -18.59 2.18 10.98
N ALA A 114 -18.07 1.11 11.60
CA ALA A 114 -16.89 1.19 12.45
C ALA A 114 -15.63 1.63 11.65
N TRP A 115 -15.40 1.02 10.49
CA TRP A 115 -14.29 1.41 9.63
C TRP A 115 -14.39 2.87 9.16
N ARG A 116 -15.58 3.34 8.78
CA ARG A 116 -15.81 4.76 8.40
C ARG A 116 -15.45 5.72 9.52
N ALA A 117 -15.80 5.39 10.77
CA ALA A 117 -15.47 6.23 11.93
C ALA A 117 -13.96 6.30 12.18
N ASP A 118 -13.29 5.14 12.23
CA ASP A 118 -11.88 5.06 12.58
C ASP A 118 -10.94 5.56 11.47
N ARG A 119 -11.28 5.34 10.18
CA ARG A 119 -10.51 5.91 9.07
C ARG A 119 -10.62 7.45 9.00
N ALA A 120 -11.78 8.02 9.40
CA ALA A 120 -11.93 9.46 9.50
C ALA A 120 -11.08 10.05 10.64
N ASP A 121 -11.03 9.38 11.80
CA ASP A 121 -10.15 9.75 12.92
C ASP A 121 -8.67 9.67 12.54
N LEU A 122 -8.25 8.60 11.86
CA LEU A 122 -6.89 8.45 11.33
C LEU A 122 -6.50 9.61 10.41
N LEU A 123 -7.36 9.96 9.45
CA LEU A 123 -7.11 11.06 8.51
C LEU A 123 -7.04 12.41 9.21
N ALA A 124 -7.97 12.68 10.15
CA ALA A 124 -7.98 13.92 10.92
C ALA A 124 -6.69 14.07 11.73
N LEU A 125 -6.24 12.99 12.39
CA LEU A 125 -5.00 12.98 13.15
C LEU A 125 -3.77 13.15 12.25
N ALA A 126 -3.68 12.40 11.15
CA ALA A 126 -2.55 12.43 10.23
C ALA A 126 -2.29 13.84 9.68
N ARG A 127 -3.32 14.62 9.38
CA ARG A 127 -3.20 16.01 8.91
C ARG A 127 -2.53 16.94 9.92
N THR A 128 -2.54 16.59 11.22
CA THR A 128 -1.91 17.39 12.29
C THR A 128 -0.44 17.04 12.53
N ILE A 129 0.05 15.92 11.98
CA ILE A 129 1.39 15.41 12.24
C ILE A 129 2.40 16.00 11.25
N ASP A 130 3.59 16.38 11.73
CA ASP A 130 4.68 16.75 10.84
C ASP A 130 5.09 15.54 9.96
N PRO A 131 5.10 15.67 8.63
CA PRO A 131 5.41 14.59 7.69
C PRO A 131 6.75 13.88 7.93
N ALA A 132 7.70 14.53 8.59
CA ALA A 132 9.03 13.99 8.88
C ALA A 132 9.11 13.22 10.21
N VAL A 133 8.11 13.32 11.08
CA VAL A 133 8.07 12.59 12.36
C VAL A 133 8.20 11.09 12.09
N ARG A 134 9.03 10.42 12.90
CA ARG A 134 9.22 8.97 12.80
C ARG A 134 8.10 8.25 13.55
N VAL A 135 7.31 7.50 12.82
CA VAL A 135 6.19 6.71 13.35
C VAL A 135 6.64 5.26 13.50
N PRO A 136 6.50 4.65 14.69
CA PRO A 136 6.77 3.23 14.88
C PRO A 136 5.74 2.38 14.13
N TRP A 137 6.18 1.21 13.65
CA TRP A 137 5.30 0.22 13.02
C TRP A 137 5.86 -1.18 13.26
N TYR A 138 5.23 -2.21 12.69
CA TYR A 138 5.64 -3.63 12.77
C TYR A 138 6.95 -3.96 12.05
N GLY A 139 7.65 -2.96 11.58
CA GLY A 139 8.95 -2.98 10.94
C GLY A 139 9.78 -1.75 11.36
N PRO A 140 10.76 -1.33 10.57
CA PRO A 140 11.50 -0.11 10.86
C PRO A 140 10.59 1.12 10.90
N ALA A 141 10.78 1.99 11.91
CA ALA A 141 10.05 3.26 11.96
C ALA A 141 10.26 4.08 10.69
N MET A 142 9.21 4.70 10.18
CA MET A 142 9.24 5.48 8.93
C MET A 142 8.69 6.89 9.14
N ALA A 143 8.98 7.80 8.20
CA ALA A 143 8.40 9.14 8.23
C ALA A 143 6.87 9.07 8.11
N ALA A 144 6.15 9.96 8.82
CA ALA A 144 4.69 9.96 8.84
C ALA A 144 4.08 10.01 7.43
N ARG A 145 4.67 10.77 6.51
CA ARG A 145 4.25 10.77 5.10
C ARG A 145 4.35 9.39 4.47
N SER A 146 5.47 8.69 4.64
CA SER A 146 5.66 7.33 4.11
C SER A 146 4.71 6.35 4.76
N PHE A 147 4.41 6.55 6.03
CA PHE A 147 3.47 5.75 6.80
C PHE A 147 2.05 5.85 6.23
N ILE A 148 1.54 7.07 5.99
CA ILE A 148 0.23 7.27 5.34
C ILE A 148 0.23 6.75 3.90
N THR A 149 1.35 6.89 3.16
CA THR A 149 1.49 6.29 1.82
C THR A 149 1.37 4.75 1.88
N ALA A 150 1.93 4.12 2.90
CA ALA A 150 1.80 2.67 3.10
C ALA A 150 0.33 2.27 3.42
N ARG A 151 -0.39 3.06 4.22
CA ARG A 151 -1.83 2.82 4.45
C ARG A 151 -2.65 2.91 3.16
N LEU A 152 -2.32 3.88 2.28
CA LEU A 152 -2.95 3.98 0.97
C LEU A 152 -2.70 2.71 0.13
N MET A 153 -1.46 2.24 0.08
CA MET A 153 -1.11 1.00 -0.65
C MET A 153 -1.88 -0.20 -0.11
N GLU A 154 -1.98 -0.36 1.21
CA GLU A 154 -2.78 -1.43 1.84
C GLU A 154 -4.26 -1.34 1.46
N THR A 155 -4.87 -0.14 1.58
CA THR A 155 -6.27 0.07 1.20
C THR A 155 -6.50 -0.27 -0.26
N TRP A 156 -5.60 0.16 -1.15
CA TRP A 156 -5.68 -0.14 -2.57
C TRP A 156 -5.58 -1.66 -2.84
N ALA A 157 -4.61 -2.32 -2.23
CA ALA A 157 -4.33 -3.74 -2.46
C ALA A 157 -5.45 -4.66 -1.93
N HIS A 158 -5.95 -4.40 -0.71
CA HIS A 158 -7.09 -5.12 -0.15
C HIS A 158 -8.40 -4.80 -0.89
N GLY A 159 -8.55 -3.55 -1.36
CA GLY A 159 -9.65 -3.17 -2.24
C GLY A 159 -9.63 -3.89 -3.59
N GLN A 160 -8.45 -4.26 -4.11
CA GLN A 160 -8.33 -5.07 -5.32
C GLN A 160 -8.82 -6.51 -5.06
N ASP A 161 -8.47 -7.12 -3.95
CA ASP A 161 -8.99 -8.45 -3.58
C ASP A 161 -10.53 -8.46 -3.46
N VAL A 162 -11.13 -7.37 -2.93
CA VAL A 162 -12.59 -7.20 -2.88
C VAL A 162 -13.18 -7.07 -4.28
N ALA A 163 -12.59 -6.24 -5.13
CA ALA A 163 -13.07 -6.02 -6.50
C ALA A 163 -13.01 -7.32 -7.33
N ASP A 164 -11.92 -8.08 -7.19
CA ASP A 164 -11.77 -9.39 -7.85
C ASP A 164 -12.85 -10.39 -7.38
N ALA A 165 -13.13 -10.45 -6.07
CA ALA A 165 -14.19 -11.31 -5.53
C ALA A 165 -15.60 -10.95 -6.05
N LEU A 166 -15.81 -9.68 -6.36
CA LEU A 166 -17.08 -9.16 -6.86
C LEU A 166 -17.14 -9.09 -8.39
N SER A 167 -16.06 -9.41 -9.09
CA SER A 167 -15.90 -9.22 -10.54
C SER A 167 -16.17 -7.78 -10.97
N VAL A 168 -15.70 -6.82 -10.18
CA VAL A 168 -15.80 -5.38 -10.45
C VAL A 168 -14.49 -4.86 -10.99
N THR A 169 -14.52 -4.22 -12.15
CA THR A 169 -13.35 -3.53 -12.71
C THR A 169 -13.14 -2.20 -12.00
N ARG A 170 -11.96 -2.01 -11.42
CA ARG A 170 -11.55 -0.73 -10.84
C ARG A 170 -10.82 0.11 -11.89
N LEU A 171 -11.29 1.32 -12.10
CA LEU A 171 -10.58 2.26 -12.98
C LEU A 171 -9.29 2.72 -12.30
N PRO A 172 -8.15 2.66 -13.02
CA PRO A 172 -6.88 3.15 -12.49
C PRO A 172 -6.92 4.67 -12.32
N THR A 173 -6.31 5.17 -11.26
CA THR A 173 -6.23 6.60 -10.95
C THR A 173 -4.78 7.03 -10.72
N ALA A 174 -4.52 8.35 -10.69
CA ALA A 174 -3.20 8.90 -10.39
C ALA A 174 -2.66 8.47 -9.00
N ARG A 175 -3.52 8.04 -8.09
CA ARG A 175 -3.14 7.52 -6.76
C ARG A 175 -2.28 6.26 -6.84
N LEU A 176 -2.34 5.50 -7.95
CA LEU A 176 -1.41 4.39 -8.23
C LEU A 176 0.06 4.80 -8.14
N LYS A 177 0.38 6.09 -8.33
CA LYS A 177 1.76 6.58 -8.21
C LYS A 177 2.36 6.32 -6.82
N HIS A 178 1.53 6.33 -5.78
CA HIS A 178 1.95 6.01 -4.41
C HIS A 178 2.30 4.53 -4.26
N VAL A 179 1.47 3.65 -4.81
CA VAL A 179 1.69 2.20 -4.80
C VAL A 179 2.94 1.85 -5.61
N ALA A 180 3.06 2.39 -6.82
CA ALA A 180 4.22 2.20 -7.69
C ALA A 180 5.51 2.72 -7.03
N HIS A 181 5.45 3.87 -6.34
CA HIS A 181 6.60 4.40 -5.61
C HIS A 181 7.08 3.45 -4.50
N ILE A 182 6.15 2.90 -3.70
CA ILE A 182 6.50 1.90 -2.68
C ILE A 182 7.10 0.67 -3.36
N GLY A 183 6.46 0.14 -4.42
CA GLY A 183 6.93 -1.02 -5.15
C GLY A 183 8.35 -0.85 -5.67
N ALA A 184 8.65 0.26 -6.34
CA ALA A 184 9.99 0.55 -6.85
C ALA A 184 11.04 0.68 -5.72
N ARG A 185 10.65 1.26 -4.57
CA ARG A 185 11.55 1.43 -3.41
C ARG A 185 11.68 0.16 -2.56
N ALA A 186 10.76 -0.79 -2.67
CA ALA A 186 10.77 -2.04 -1.91
C ALA A 186 11.69 -3.13 -2.50
N ARG A 187 12.39 -2.88 -3.63
CA ARG A 187 13.33 -3.86 -4.22
C ARG A 187 14.29 -4.44 -3.18
N PRO A 188 15.02 -3.65 -2.36
CA PRO A 188 15.92 -4.21 -1.34
C PRO A 188 15.19 -5.08 -0.31
N PHE A 189 13.97 -4.70 0.06
CA PHE A 189 13.14 -5.46 0.99
C PHE A 189 12.74 -6.81 0.39
N SER A 190 12.36 -6.86 -0.89
CA SER A 190 12.02 -8.11 -1.59
C SER A 190 13.16 -9.13 -1.54
N TYR A 191 14.41 -8.69 -1.76
CA TYR A 191 15.60 -9.55 -1.64
C TYR A 191 15.84 -10.00 -0.19
N LEU A 192 15.74 -9.06 0.75
CA LEU A 192 15.96 -9.35 2.18
C LEU A 192 15.04 -10.45 2.72
N ILE A 193 13.74 -10.35 2.45
CA ILE A 193 12.75 -11.32 2.97
C ILE A 193 12.86 -12.69 2.31
N ASN A 194 13.38 -12.75 1.07
CA ASN A 194 13.66 -14.00 0.37
C ASN A 194 15.05 -14.58 0.71
N GLY A 195 15.84 -13.95 1.59
CA GLY A 195 17.17 -14.40 1.94
C GLY A 195 18.17 -14.33 0.79
N LEU A 196 17.91 -13.48 -0.20
CA LEU A 196 18.73 -13.29 -1.39
C LEU A 196 19.65 -12.06 -1.24
N LYS A 197 20.80 -12.12 -1.92
CA LYS A 197 21.69 -10.97 -1.98
C LYS A 197 21.16 -9.96 -3.01
N LEU A 198 20.96 -8.71 -2.57
CA LEU A 198 20.57 -7.63 -3.49
C LEU A 198 21.72 -7.38 -4.49
N PRO A 199 21.46 -7.42 -5.81
CA PRO A 199 22.42 -7.03 -6.82
C PRO A 199 22.77 -5.53 -6.74
N ASP A 200 24.03 -5.19 -6.99
CA ASP A 200 24.54 -3.81 -6.92
C ASP A 200 23.98 -2.93 -8.07
N GLU A 201 23.70 -3.54 -9.22
CA GLU A 201 23.16 -2.83 -10.38
C GLU A 201 21.74 -2.33 -10.09
N PRO A 202 21.48 -1.03 -10.32
CA PRO A 202 20.15 -0.48 -10.18
C PRO A 202 19.23 -0.99 -11.28
N VAL A 203 17.94 -1.07 -10.98
CA VAL A 203 16.88 -1.33 -11.96
C VAL A 203 16.11 -0.03 -12.22
N TYR A 204 16.05 0.36 -13.48
CA TYR A 204 15.21 1.47 -13.94
C TYR A 204 13.77 1.02 -14.07
N VAL A 205 12.83 1.82 -13.57
CA VAL A 205 11.39 1.55 -13.69
C VAL A 205 10.75 2.70 -14.46
N ALA A 206 10.07 2.40 -15.57
CA ALA A 206 9.36 3.38 -16.38
C ALA A 206 7.95 2.88 -16.71
N LEU A 207 6.94 3.55 -16.17
CA LEU A 207 5.55 3.11 -16.19
C LEU A 207 4.66 4.13 -16.89
N THR A 208 3.77 3.66 -17.76
CA THR A 208 2.70 4.46 -18.33
C THR A 208 1.62 4.70 -17.27
N ALA A 209 1.41 5.94 -16.91
CA ALA A 209 0.39 6.36 -15.97
C ALA A 209 -1.03 6.26 -16.55
N PRO A 210 -2.10 6.28 -15.72
CA PRO A 210 -3.48 6.25 -16.21
C PRO A 210 -3.86 7.39 -17.16
N ASP A 211 -3.18 8.51 -17.09
CA ASP A 211 -3.37 9.67 -17.99
C ASP A 211 -2.45 9.65 -19.22
N GLY A 212 -1.68 8.56 -19.41
CA GLY A 212 -0.72 8.40 -20.50
C GLY A 212 0.64 9.08 -20.25
N SER A 213 0.83 9.78 -19.13
CA SER A 213 2.14 10.34 -18.78
C SER A 213 3.12 9.24 -18.34
N LEU A 214 4.43 9.54 -18.35
CA LEU A 214 5.45 8.61 -17.92
C LEU A 214 5.83 8.85 -16.46
N TRP A 215 5.85 7.78 -15.65
CA TRP A 215 6.40 7.79 -14.31
C TRP A 215 7.69 7.00 -14.27
N GLU A 216 8.73 7.58 -13.68
CA GLU A 216 10.08 7.01 -13.71
C GLU A 216 10.69 6.94 -12.32
N TRP A 217 11.48 5.87 -12.07
CA TRP A 217 12.31 5.68 -10.88
C TRP A 217 13.69 5.16 -11.31
N GLY A 218 14.74 5.86 -10.89
CA GLY A 218 16.12 5.59 -11.27
C GLY A 218 16.50 6.29 -12.58
N GLU A 219 17.71 5.98 -13.06
CA GLU A 219 18.23 6.45 -14.35
C GLU A 219 18.05 5.36 -15.41
N PRO A 220 17.82 5.72 -16.67
CA PRO A 220 17.71 4.74 -17.76
C PRO A 220 18.89 3.76 -17.78
N ALA A 221 18.58 2.47 -17.77
CA ALA A 221 19.58 1.39 -17.70
C ALA A 221 19.12 0.16 -18.48
N ALA A 222 20.06 -0.78 -18.70
CA ALA A 222 19.76 -2.06 -19.33
C ALA A 222 18.86 -2.96 -18.46
N GLU A 223 19.10 -2.91 -17.15
CA GLU A 223 18.23 -3.53 -16.14
C GLU A 223 17.00 -2.64 -15.95
N ARG A 224 15.84 -3.04 -16.49
CA ARG A 224 14.66 -2.19 -16.46
C ARG A 224 13.34 -2.97 -16.39
N VAL A 225 12.32 -2.29 -15.85
CA VAL A 225 10.93 -2.74 -15.85
C VAL A 225 10.08 -1.65 -16.50
N THR A 226 9.30 -2.03 -17.52
CA THR A 226 8.42 -1.12 -18.25
C THR A 226 7.02 -1.71 -18.42
N GLY A 227 6.02 -0.88 -18.64
CA GLY A 227 4.61 -1.28 -18.84
C GLY A 227 3.64 -0.34 -18.17
N ASP A 228 2.41 -0.79 -17.98
CA ASP A 228 1.38 0.02 -17.34
C ASP A 228 1.58 0.10 -15.81
N ALA A 229 1.30 1.26 -15.25
CA ALA A 229 1.41 1.49 -13.81
C ALA A 229 0.46 0.58 -13.01
N LEU A 230 -0.73 0.25 -13.55
CA LEU A 230 -1.65 -0.69 -12.91
C LEU A 230 -1.02 -2.08 -12.80
N ASP A 231 -0.47 -2.59 -13.89
CA ASP A 231 0.17 -3.91 -13.94
C ASP A 231 1.32 -4.00 -12.95
N PHE A 232 2.18 -2.97 -12.91
CA PHE A 232 3.26 -2.91 -11.93
C PHE A 232 2.73 -2.95 -10.49
N CYS A 233 1.72 -2.15 -10.17
CA CYS A 233 1.11 -2.13 -8.84
C CYS A 233 0.51 -3.49 -8.46
N LEU A 234 -0.16 -4.16 -9.39
CA LEU A 234 -0.74 -5.49 -9.19
C LEU A 234 0.33 -6.55 -8.91
N VAL A 235 1.46 -6.49 -9.61
CA VAL A 235 2.57 -7.44 -9.41
C VAL A 235 3.29 -7.19 -8.09
N VAL A 236 3.69 -5.94 -7.79
CA VAL A 236 4.44 -5.65 -6.55
C VAL A 236 3.61 -5.80 -5.28
N THR A 237 2.29 -5.76 -5.37
CA THR A 237 1.37 -6.09 -4.27
C THR A 237 0.90 -7.54 -4.31
N GLN A 238 1.39 -8.35 -5.26
CA GLN A 238 1.07 -9.77 -5.42
C GLN A 238 -0.41 -10.06 -5.67
N ARG A 239 -1.11 -9.17 -6.38
CA ARG A 239 -2.52 -9.32 -6.81
C ARG A 239 -2.64 -9.93 -8.19
N ARG A 240 -1.56 -9.96 -8.98
CA ARG A 240 -1.44 -10.68 -10.26
C ARG A 240 -0.08 -11.37 -10.35
N HIS A 241 -0.05 -12.49 -11.06
CA HIS A 241 1.23 -13.02 -11.50
C HIS A 241 1.79 -12.14 -12.63
N ARG A 242 3.11 -12.02 -12.72
CA ARG A 242 3.72 -11.19 -13.78
C ARG A 242 3.32 -11.61 -15.20
N ASP A 243 3.13 -12.92 -15.40
CA ASP A 243 2.77 -13.49 -16.70
C ASP A 243 1.30 -13.22 -17.09
N ASP A 244 0.49 -12.71 -16.15
CA ASP A 244 -0.89 -12.27 -16.38
C ASP A 244 -0.97 -10.73 -16.57
N THR A 245 0.15 -10.07 -16.88
CA THR A 245 0.27 -8.63 -17.05
C THR A 245 1.08 -8.28 -18.30
N GLY A 246 0.98 -7.03 -18.74
CA GLY A 246 1.78 -6.49 -19.85
C GLY A 246 3.17 -5.97 -19.42
N LEU A 247 3.65 -6.27 -18.22
CA LEU A 247 4.97 -5.83 -17.78
C LEU A 247 6.10 -6.50 -18.55
N VAL A 248 7.08 -5.71 -18.94
CA VAL A 248 8.32 -6.16 -19.57
C VAL A 248 9.47 -5.91 -18.60
N ALA A 249 10.16 -6.97 -18.19
CA ALA A 249 11.40 -6.90 -17.42
C ALA A 249 12.57 -7.32 -18.32
N GLU A 250 13.58 -6.45 -18.44
CA GLU A 250 14.75 -6.66 -19.26
C GLU A 250 16.01 -6.64 -18.38
N GLY A 251 16.89 -7.60 -18.63
CA GLY A 251 18.08 -7.86 -17.81
C GLY A 251 17.81 -8.85 -16.67
N PRO A 252 18.84 -9.64 -16.26
CA PRO A 252 18.69 -10.71 -15.28
C PRO A 252 18.20 -10.22 -13.92
N ASN A 253 18.67 -9.07 -13.44
CA ASN A 253 18.30 -8.53 -12.13
C ASN A 253 16.86 -7.99 -12.10
N ALA A 254 16.39 -7.37 -13.19
CA ALA A 254 15.01 -6.91 -13.32
C ALA A 254 14.04 -8.10 -13.38
N ILE A 255 14.38 -9.15 -14.15
CA ILE A 255 13.60 -10.37 -14.26
C ILE A 255 13.50 -11.09 -12.90
N GLU A 256 14.63 -11.26 -12.18
CA GLU A 256 14.64 -11.85 -10.86
C GLU A 256 13.80 -11.03 -9.86
N TRP A 257 14.01 -9.70 -9.82
CA TRP A 257 13.27 -8.85 -8.91
C TRP A 257 11.75 -8.93 -9.10
N ILE A 258 11.27 -8.82 -10.34
CA ILE A 258 9.82 -8.88 -10.60
C ILE A 258 9.24 -10.24 -10.22
N GLY A 259 10.03 -11.31 -10.26
CA GLY A 259 9.62 -12.65 -9.79
C GLY A 259 9.45 -12.77 -8.28
N ILE A 260 10.09 -11.88 -7.50
CA ILE A 260 10.05 -11.88 -6.03
C ILE A 260 9.51 -10.58 -5.44
N ALA A 261 8.96 -9.68 -6.27
CA ALA A 261 8.56 -8.35 -5.86
C ALA A 261 7.49 -8.39 -4.76
N GLN A 262 7.73 -7.62 -3.69
CA GLN A 262 6.80 -7.47 -2.58
C GLN A 262 6.90 -6.06 -2.00
N ALA A 263 5.80 -5.30 -2.06
CA ALA A 263 5.71 -3.92 -1.60
C ALA A 263 5.20 -3.79 -0.15
N PHE A 264 4.65 -4.85 0.43
CA PHE A 264 4.04 -4.87 1.76
C PHE A 264 4.92 -5.62 2.77
N ALA A 265 4.75 -5.31 4.06
CA ALA A 265 5.44 -5.99 5.16
C ALA A 265 4.89 -7.41 5.37
N GLY A 266 5.77 -8.35 5.73
CA GLY A 266 5.40 -9.74 6.01
C GLY A 266 6.44 -10.73 5.52
N ALA A 267 6.16 -12.02 5.73
CA ALA A 267 6.96 -13.10 5.17
C ALA A 267 6.86 -13.10 3.62
N PRO A 268 7.78 -13.78 2.91
CA PRO A 268 7.67 -13.93 1.47
C PRO A 268 6.31 -14.51 1.09
N GLY A 269 5.57 -13.82 0.23
CA GLY A 269 4.31 -14.30 -0.31
C GLY A 269 4.52 -15.12 -1.57
N ASN A 270 3.64 -16.11 -1.81
CA ASN A 270 3.66 -16.90 -3.05
C ASN A 270 3.00 -16.15 -4.23
N GLY A 271 2.38 -15.02 -3.99
CA GLY A 271 1.62 -14.28 -5.01
C GLY A 271 0.42 -15.06 -5.55
N ARG A 272 -0.02 -14.69 -6.74
CA ARG A 272 -1.07 -15.39 -7.51
C ARG A 272 -0.42 -16.38 -8.48
N ALA A 273 -1.12 -17.49 -8.78
CA ALA A 273 -0.67 -18.43 -9.79
C ALA A 273 -0.81 -17.82 -11.21
N PRO A 274 0.07 -18.20 -12.15
CA PRO A 274 -0.09 -17.81 -13.55
C PRO A 274 -1.42 -18.30 -14.12
N GLY A 275 -2.11 -17.48 -14.91
CA GLY A 275 -3.40 -17.79 -15.51
C GLY A 275 -4.60 -17.68 -14.56
N GLN A 276 -4.39 -17.33 -13.30
CA GLN A 276 -5.49 -17.15 -12.33
C GLN A 276 -6.38 -15.95 -12.69
N PHE A 277 -5.81 -14.94 -13.33
CA PHE A 277 -6.46 -13.70 -13.71
C PHE A 277 -6.08 -13.29 -15.14
N SER A 278 -6.03 -14.24 -16.07
CA SER A 278 -5.85 -13.90 -17.48
C SER A 278 -7.00 -13.01 -17.96
N SER A 279 -6.63 -11.88 -18.57
CA SER A 279 -7.52 -10.92 -19.22
C SER A 279 -8.21 -11.52 -20.44
#